data_31a0dc2a215ee6741761f1662fbb72b5
#
_entry.id   31a0dc2a215ee6741761f1662fbb72b5
#
_cell.length_a   1.000
_cell.length_b   1.000
_cell.length_c   1.000
_cell.angle_alpha   90.00
_cell.angle_beta   90.00
_cell.angle_gamma   90.00
#
_symmetry.space_group_name_H-M   'P 1'
#
loop_
_entity.id
_entity.type
_entity.pdbx_description
1 polymer ?
#
loop_
_entity_poly.entity_id
_entity_poly.type
_entity_poly.pdbx_seq_one_letter_code
_entity_poly.pdbx_strand_id
1 'polypeptide(L)'
;MKCIKCKTDNNLRDRRINSGRCKRCLHQFVFESTTINGVKINDAMFAKAIADISVNDTLYFTSQQLRYFLGKRFKQKIPRVFYTPTKADNYYQCQSCINQWKAINPIAKMLPPPPHTNENANTTVSPDVSAYSFDRLVVCERPEIAQFLIANNFHFENNCPVLSVTGYPHSIFDTIMQMVRRNPHLKVYAFHDCTPRGIGLVNRLRTIPNWFQNSSVIIIDIGLLPRQIIAAGDIRLVLNSSQYARDAVQLPPKIRQYLSAEELKWLEAGNYVELESFSPQRLIQILNRGIAGRRDLGSEDSNFILVEGRDSSLYVVDSFG
;
A
#
# COMPACT_ATOMS: atom_id res chain seq x y z
N MET A 1 -4.70 32.78 -4.13
CA MET A 1 -4.80 31.31 -4.32
C MET A 1 -5.01 31.02 -5.80
N LYS A 2 -4.08 30.31 -6.42
CA LYS A 2 -4.17 30.00 -7.86
C LYS A 2 -5.19 28.90 -8.13
N CYS A 3 -6.05 29.12 -9.11
CA CYS A 3 -7.00 28.11 -9.58
C CYS A 3 -6.26 26.95 -10.27
N ILE A 4 -6.58 25.71 -9.93
CA ILE A 4 -5.94 24.53 -10.52
C ILE A 4 -6.27 24.36 -12.01
N LYS A 5 -7.46 24.80 -12.46
CA LYS A 5 -7.92 24.72 -13.85
C LYS A 5 -7.28 25.78 -14.75
N CYS A 6 -7.47 27.06 -14.44
CA CYS A 6 -7.10 28.16 -15.33
C CYS A 6 -5.88 28.98 -14.87
N LYS A 7 -5.25 28.59 -13.76
CA LYS A 7 -4.07 29.22 -13.14
C LYS A 7 -4.26 30.69 -12.73
N THR A 8 -5.46 31.24 -12.85
CA THR A 8 -5.79 32.61 -12.42
C THR A 8 -5.62 32.74 -10.92
N ASP A 9 -4.98 33.81 -10.47
CA ASP A 9 -4.87 34.09 -9.05
C ASP A 9 -6.17 34.73 -8.52
N ASN A 10 -6.62 34.23 -7.37
CA ASN A 10 -7.84 34.64 -6.70
C ASN A 10 -7.49 35.04 -5.25
N ASN A 11 -7.64 36.28 -4.90
CA ASN A 11 -7.49 36.74 -3.53
C ASN A 11 -8.72 36.33 -2.69
N LEU A 12 -8.70 36.63 -1.40
CA LEU A 12 -9.80 36.26 -0.50
C LEU A 12 -11.11 36.97 -0.88
N ARG A 13 -11.02 38.24 -1.32
CA ARG A 13 -12.18 39.06 -1.75
C ARG A 13 -12.81 38.45 -3.01
N ASP A 14 -12.00 38.08 -4.02
CA ASP A 14 -12.47 37.44 -5.25
C ASP A 14 -13.27 36.18 -4.92
N ARG A 15 -12.75 35.32 -4.03
CA ARG A 15 -13.42 34.09 -3.64
C ARG A 15 -14.71 34.29 -2.85
N ARG A 16 -14.76 35.31 -1.97
CA ARG A 16 -15.98 35.65 -1.23
C ARG A 16 -17.09 36.15 -2.17
N ILE A 17 -16.75 37.04 -3.12
CA ILE A 17 -17.71 37.56 -4.10
C ILE A 17 -18.25 36.43 -5.00
N ASN A 18 -17.40 35.46 -5.39
CA ASN A 18 -17.78 34.36 -6.29
C ASN A 18 -18.17 33.08 -5.53
N SER A 19 -18.59 33.20 -4.26
CA SER A 19 -19.07 32.04 -3.46
C SER A 19 -18.09 30.83 -3.45
N GLY A 20 -16.81 31.11 -3.22
CA GLY A 20 -15.76 30.06 -3.19
C GLY A 20 -15.33 29.55 -4.58
N ARG A 21 -15.64 30.30 -5.65
CA ARG A 21 -15.30 29.93 -7.03
C ARG A 21 -14.24 30.83 -7.64
N CYS A 22 -13.56 30.31 -8.66
CA CYS A 22 -12.60 31.09 -9.43
C CYS A 22 -13.32 32.22 -10.21
N LYS A 23 -12.83 33.45 -10.11
CA LYS A 23 -13.39 34.62 -10.82
C LYS A 23 -13.36 34.49 -12.35
N ARG A 24 -12.51 33.64 -12.93
CA ARG A 24 -12.37 33.48 -14.39
C ARG A 24 -13.14 32.29 -14.93
N CYS A 25 -12.98 31.10 -14.35
CA CYS A 25 -13.54 29.86 -14.90
C CYS A 25 -14.62 29.24 -14.01
N LEU A 26 -14.99 29.89 -12.92
CA LEU A 26 -16.02 29.44 -11.96
C LEU A 26 -15.76 28.08 -11.31
N HIS A 27 -14.53 27.54 -11.46
CA HIS A 27 -14.14 26.31 -10.79
C HIS A 27 -14.24 26.49 -9.27
N GLN A 28 -14.91 25.55 -8.59
CA GLN A 28 -15.08 25.56 -7.13
C GLN A 28 -13.74 25.23 -6.43
N PHE A 29 -13.32 26.06 -5.50
CA PHE A 29 -12.21 25.72 -4.59
C PHE A 29 -12.68 24.74 -3.53
N VAL A 30 -11.84 23.71 -3.27
CA VAL A 30 -12.14 22.66 -2.28
C VAL A 30 -11.73 23.10 -0.89
N PHE A 31 -10.52 23.67 -0.74
CA PHE A 31 -9.92 23.97 0.55
C PHE A 31 -9.72 25.48 0.74
N GLU A 32 -10.47 26.09 1.66
CA GLU A 32 -10.31 27.50 1.97
C GLU A 32 -9.55 27.78 3.28
N SER A 33 -9.79 26.97 4.31
CA SER A 33 -9.14 27.06 5.62
C SER A 33 -8.92 25.71 6.26
N THR A 34 -8.82 24.68 5.44
CA THR A 34 -8.65 23.28 5.89
C THR A 34 -7.21 23.03 6.34
N THR A 35 -7.05 22.27 7.41
CA THR A 35 -5.74 21.85 7.91
C THR A 35 -5.64 20.32 7.95
N ILE A 36 -4.45 19.80 7.66
CA ILE A 36 -4.07 18.41 7.94
C ILE A 36 -2.91 18.46 8.94
N ASN A 37 -3.09 17.84 10.08
CA ASN A 37 -2.07 17.80 11.14
C ASN A 37 -1.51 19.20 11.50
N GLY A 38 -2.39 20.22 11.55
CA GLY A 38 -2.01 21.61 11.85
C GLY A 38 -1.41 22.40 10.68
N VAL A 39 -1.17 21.76 9.51
CA VAL A 39 -0.66 22.45 8.32
C VAL A 39 -1.83 22.89 7.44
N LYS A 40 -1.89 24.18 7.11
CA LYS A 40 -2.88 24.70 6.16
C LYS A 40 -2.62 24.13 4.77
N ILE A 41 -3.67 23.59 4.15
CA ILE A 41 -3.62 23.07 2.79
C ILE A 41 -4.45 23.91 1.83
N ASN A 42 -4.13 23.83 0.56
CA ASN A 42 -4.89 24.44 -0.52
C ASN A 42 -4.95 23.47 -1.73
N ASP A 43 -5.82 23.81 -2.69
CA ASP A 43 -6.06 22.99 -3.87
C ASP A 43 -4.78 22.68 -4.67
N ALA A 44 -3.87 23.65 -4.81
CA ALA A 44 -2.63 23.44 -5.54
C ALA A 44 -1.69 22.44 -4.84
N MET A 45 -1.61 22.52 -3.51
CA MET A 45 -0.81 21.57 -2.70
C MET A 45 -1.40 20.16 -2.78
N PHE A 46 -2.72 20.04 -2.74
CA PHE A 46 -3.39 18.75 -2.80
C PHE A 46 -3.30 18.14 -4.21
N ALA A 47 -3.50 18.94 -5.27
CA ALA A 47 -3.29 18.49 -6.66
C ALA A 47 -1.85 18.05 -6.90
N LYS A 48 -0.87 18.77 -6.36
CA LYS A 48 0.53 18.35 -6.43
C LYS A 48 0.77 17.03 -5.68
N ALA A 49 0.14 16.83 -4.54
CA ALA A 49 0.26 15.57 -3.80
C ALA A 49 -0.30 14.38 -4.60
N ILE A 50 -1.41 14.58 -5.33
CA ILE A 50 -1.96 13.55 -6.23
C ILE A 50 -1.00 13.27 -7.39
N ALA A 51 -0.44 14.30 -8.02
CA ALA A 51 0.52 14.13 -9.10
C ALA A 51 1.80 13.40 -8.63
N ASP A 52 2.30 13.74 -7.45
CA ASP A 52 3.50 13.13 -6.87
C ASP A 52 3.29 11.65 -6.53
N ILE A 53 2.16 11.28 -5.91
CA ILE A 53 1.88 9.87 -5.57
C ILE A 53 1.64 9.01 -6.81
N SER A 54 1.00 9.57 -7.83
CA SER A 54 0.74 8.88 -9.11
C SER A 54 1.91 8.91 -10.07
N VAL A 55 3.03 9.52 -9.70
CA VAL A 55 4.19 9.76 -10.58
C VAL A 55 3.71 10.42 -11.89
N ASN A 56 3.03 11.57 -11.76
CA ASN A 56 2.42 12.31 -12.86
C ASN A 56 1.45 11.46 -13.70
N ASP A 57 0.48 10.83 -13.04
CA ASP A 57 -0.56 10.00 -13.65
C ASP A 57 -0.07 8.75 -14.38
N THR A 58 1.12 8.25 -14.06
CA THR A 58 1.64 6.99 -14.62
C THR A 58 1.22 5.77 -13.80
N LEU A 59 1.20 5.87 -12.46
CA LEU A 59 0.89 4.77 -11.56
C LEU A 59 -0.49 4.91 -10.92
N TYR A 60 -1.19 3.79 -10.80
CA TYR A 60 -2.37 3.67 -9.97
C TYR A 60 -1.98 3.57 -8.50
N PHE A 61 -2.88 4.02 -7.63
CA PHE A 61 -2.70 3.96 -6.17
C PHE A 61 -4.03 3.76 -5.45
N THR A 62 -3.97 3.25 -4.24
CA THR A 62 -5.16 3.06 -3.39
C THR A 62 -5.50 4.32 -2.61
N SER A 63 -6.74 4.45 -2.16
CA SER A 63 -7.16 5.53 -1.26
C SER A 63 -6.33 5.54 0.03
N GLN A 64 -5.95 4.36 0.54
CA GLN A 64 -5.12 4.21 1.73
C GLN A 64 -3.70 4.73 1.51
N GLN A 65 -3.08 4.42 0.37
CA GLN A 65 -1.76 4.97 0.00
C GLN A 65 -1.78 6.50 -0.05
N LEU A 66 -2.82 7.10 -0.66
CA LEU A 66 -2.97 8.56 -0.68
C LEU A 66 -3.12 9.12 0.74
N ARG A 67 -3.90 8.46 1.59
CA ARG A 67 -4.08 8.86 2.99
C ARG A 67 -2.76 8.89 3.76
N TYR A 68 -1.95 7.85 3.65
CA TYR A 68 -0.63 7.81 4.27
C TYR A 68 0.33 8.84 3.68
N PHE A 69 0.30 9.01 2.36
CA PHE A 69 1.13 9.99 1.68
C PHE A 69 0.83 11.42 2.14
N LEU A 70 -0.45 11.80 2.22
CA LEU A 70 -0.89 13.10 2.73
C LEU A 70 -0.49 13.29 4.19
N GLY A 71 -0.71 12.27 5.02
CA GLY A 71 -0.35 12.29 6.43
C GLY A 71 1.15 12.51 6.67
N LYS A 72 2.00 11.93 5.83
CA LYS A 72 3.46 12.14 5.90
C LYS A 72 3.86 13.53 5.36
N ARG A 73 3.28 13.92 4.23
CA ARG A 73 3.61 15.18 3.55
C ARG A 73 3.22 16.43 4.36
N PHE A 74 2.05 16.40 4.99
CA PHE A 74 1.50 17.53 5.74
C PHE A 74 1.68 17.38 7.25
N LYS A 75 2.72 16.69 7.68
CA LYS A 75 3.06 16.57 9.09
C LYS A 75 3.97 17.74 9.50
N GLN A 76 3.75 18.29 10.71
CA GLN A 76 4.69 19.23 11.30
C GLN A 76 6.04 18.54 11.51
N LYS A 77 7.15 19.27 11.28
CA LYS A 77 8.50 18.79 11.52
C LYS A 77 8.69 18.59 13.03
N ILE A 78 8.56 17.36 13.51
CA ILE A 78 8.85 16.99 14.90
C ILE A 78 10.23 16.32 14.92
N PRO A 79 11.16 16.74 15.81
CA PRO A 79 12.44 16.06 15.98
C PRO A 79 12.26 14.57 16.24
N ARG A 80 13.10 13.72 15.64
CA ARG A 80 13.00 12.24 15.76
C ARG A 80 12.96 11.74 17.20
N VAL A 81 13.62 12.44 18.11
CA VAL A 81 13.69 12.10 19.56
C VAL A 81 12.31 12.06 20.24
N PHE A 82 11.35 12.84 19.73
CA PHE A 82 10.00 12.95 20.27
C PHE A 82 8.95 12.20 19.45
N TYR A 83 9.39 11.41 18.48
CA TYR A 83 8.47 10.72 17.58
C TYR A 83 7.98 9.43 18.24
N THR A 84 6.68 9.32 18.44
CA THR A 84 6.00 8.10 18.86
C THR A 84 5.23 7.48 17.70
N PRO A 85 5.00 6.16 17.70
CA PRO A 85 4.16 5.50 16.70
C PRO A 85 2.81 6.21 16.55
N THR A 86 2.37 6.43 15.32
CA THR A 86 1.15 7.16 15.01
C THR A 86 -0.06 6.22 15.15
N LYS A 87 -1.11 6.64 15.87
CA LYS A 87 -2.39 5.93 15.84
C LYS A 87 -3.03 6.05 14.46
N ALA A 88 -3.65 4.99 13.98
CA ALA A 88 -4.35 4.97 12.69
C ALA A 88 -5.41 6.09 12.58
N ASP A 89 -6.07 6.42 13.69
CA ASP A 89 -7.09 7.48 13.77
C ASP A 89 -6.57 8.87 13.41
N ASN A 90 -5.27 9.13 13.57
CA ASN A 90 -4.67 10.42 13.21
C ASN A 90 -4.72 10.71 11.69
N TYR A 91 -5.04 9.71 10.86
CA TYR A 91 -5.22 9.87 9.42
C TYR A 91 -6.65 10.22 9.01
N TYR A 92 -7.58 10.37 9.95
CA TYR A 92 -8.98 10.71 9.67
C TYR A 92 -9.13 12.02 8.89
N GLN A 93 -8.38 13.06 9.25
CA GLN A 93 -8.40 14.34 8.55
C GLN A 93 -8.01 14.19 7.07
N CYS A 94 -7.03 13.33 6.77
CA CYS A 94 -6.61 13.05 5.39
C CYS A 94 -7.74 12.40 4.60
N GLN A 95 -8.47 11.45 5.20
CA GLN A 95 -9.61 10.81 4.53
C GLN A 95 -10.74 11.81 4.25
N SER A 96 -11.04 12.70 5.20
CA SER A 96 -12.03 13.78 5.00
C SER A 96 -11.65 14.67 3.82
N CYS A 97 -10.37 15.06 3.73
CA CYS A 97 -9.87 15.89 2.61
C CYS A 97 -9.95 15.15 1.27
N ILE A 98 -9.66 13.85 1.23
CA ILE A 98 -9.81 13.03 0.01
C ILE A 98 -11.28 13.03 -0.43
N ASN A 99 -12.21 12.84 0.50
CA ASN A 99 -13.64 12.83 0.19
C ASN A 99 -14.14 14.20 -0.31
N GLN A 100 -13.71 15.31 0.32
CA GLN A 100 -14.02 16.66 -0.13
C GLN A 100 -13.49 16.92 -1.54
N TRP A 101 -12.25 16.51 -1.82
CA TRP A 101 -11.66 16.64 -3.15
C TRP A 101 -12.43 15.86 -4.20
N LYS A 102 -12.74 14.60 -3.94
CA LYS A 102 -13.49 13.72 -4.86
C LYS A 102 -14.87 14.24 -5.21
N ALA A 103 -15.52 14.98 -4.32
CA ALA A 103 -16.83 15.56 -4.58
C ALA A 103 -16.81 16.64 -5.69
N ILE A 104 -15.64 17.23 -5.97
CA ILE A 104 -15.51 18.32 -6.93
C ILE A 104 -14.56 17.96 -8.08
N ASN A 105 -13.49 17.22 -7.79
CA ASN A 105 -12.44 16.86 -8.74
C ASN A 105 -12.25 15.34 -8.80
N PRO A 106 -12.27 14.73 -9.99
CA PRO A 106 -11.92 13.32 -10.12
C PRO A 106 -10.44 13.07 -9.79
N ILE A 107 -10.13 11.88 -9.29
CA ILE A 107 -8.77 11.42 -9.07
C ILE A 107 -8.54 10.22 -10.01
N ALA A 108 -7.99 10.48 -11.20
CA ALA A 108 -7.98 9.54 -12.32
C ALA A 108 -7.29 8.19 -12.01
N LYS A 109 -6.20 8.20 -11.25
CA LYS A 109 -5.39 7.00 -10.96
C LYS A 109 -5.67 6.39 -9.59
N MET A 110 -6.66 6.88 -8.87
CA MET A 110 -7.06 6.29 -7.59
C MET A 110 -8.00 5.09 -7.83
N LEU A 111 -7.59 3.94 -7.34
CA LEU A 111 -8.37 2.71 -7.45
C LEU A 111 -9.63 2.76 -6.57
N PRO A 112 -10.77 2.26 -7.06
CA PRO A 112 -11.92 1.99 -6.22
C PRO A 112 -11.62 0.82 -5.28
N PRO A 113 -12.40 0.63 -4.19
CA PRO A 113 -12.33 -0.61 -3.41
C PRO A 113 -12.53 -1.83 -4.31
N PRO A 114 -11.79 -2.93 -4.09
CA PRO A 114 -12.00 -4.15 -4.86
C PRO A 114 -13.44 -4.69 -4.63
N PRO A 115 -14.07 -5.26 -5.66
CA PRO A 115 -15.42 -5.82 -5.54
C PRO A 115 -15.43 -6.98 -4.54
N HIS A 116 -16.41 -6.98 -3.64
CA HIS A 116 -16.52 -7.94 -2.54
C HIS A 116 -17.06 -9.32 -2.93
N THR A 117 -17.73 -9.46 -4.07
CA THR A 117 -18.27 -10.72 -4.60
C THR A 117 -18.68 -10.55 -6.07
N ASN A 118 -19.10 -11.63 -6.72
CA ASN A 118 -19.50 -11.85 -8.12
C ASN A 118 -20.37 -10.77 -8.83
N GLU A 119 -20.45 -9.57 -8.34
CA GLU A 119 -21.12 -8.48 -9.03
C GLU A 119 -20.26 -8.01 -10.19
N ASN A 120 -20.63 -8.48 -11.37
CA ASN A 120 -20.25 -7.96 -12.69
C ASN A 120 -18.79 -7.52 -12.85
N ALA A 121 -17.91 -8.50 -12.98
CA ALA A 121 -16.54 -8.34 -13.45
C ALA A 121 -16.48 -7.90 -14.95
N ASN A 122 -17.33 -6.96 -15.34
CA ASN A 122 -17.40 -6.51 -16.74
C ASN A 122 -16.43 -5.37 -17.09
N THR A 123 -15.44 -5.05 -16.27
CA THR A 123 -14.57 -3.88 -16.53
C THR A 123 -13.08 -4.07 -16.34
N THR A 124 -12.59 -5.27 -16.13
CA THR A 124 -11.15 -5.53 -16.35
C THR A 124 -11.06 -6.72 -17.29
N VAL A 125 -10.50 -6.48 -18.47
CA VAL A 125 -10.10 -7.54 -19.40
C VAL A 125 -9.37 -8.58 -18.59
N SER A 126 -10.03 -9.70 -18.32
CA SER A 126 -9.40 -10.88 -17.75
C SER A 126 -8.38 -11.32 -18.83
N PRO A 127 -7.07 -11.16 -18.62
CA PRO A 127 -6.13 -11.71 -19.58
C PRO A 127 -6.46 -13.20 -19.67
N ASP A 128 -6.46 -13.73 -20.89
CA ASP A 128 -6.60 -15.17 -21.10
C ASP A 128 -5.41 -15.88 -20.45
N VAL A 129 -5.55 -16.14 -19.17
CA VAL A 129 -4.49 -16.75 -18.33
C VAL A 129 -4.19 -18.17 -18.79
N SER A 130 -5.14 -18.81 -19.53
CA SER A 130 -4.98 -20.17 -20.03
C SER A 130 -3.88 -20.33 -21.08
N ALA A 131 -3.51 -19.22 -21.75
CA ALA A 131 -2.44 -19.18 -22.76
C ALA A 131 -1.02 -18.96 -22.16
N TYR A 132 -0.92 -18.67 -20.86
CA TYR A 132 0.37 -18.39 -20.21
C TYR A 132 0.86 -19.56 -19.37
N SER A 133 2.13 -19.91 -19.53
CA SER A 133 2.85 -20.72 -18.56
C SER A 133 3.58 -19.79 -17.59
N PHE A 134 3.39 -19.98 -16.28
CA PHE A 134 4.09 -19.23 -15.26
C PHE A 134 4.76 -20.18 -14.25
N ASP A 135 5.89 -19.73 -13.72
CA ASP A 135 6.68 -20.45 -12.72
C ASP A 135 6.56 -19.85 -11.31
N ARG A 136 5.78 -18.78 -11.19
CA ARG A 136 5.60 -17.98 -9.97
C ARG A 136 4.15 -17.56 -9.81
N LEU A 137 3.76 -17.40 -8.55
CA LEU A 137 2.47 -16.81 -8.15
C LEU A 137 2.71 -15.87 -6.98
N VAL A 138 2.18 -14.67 -7.02
CA VAL A 138 2.14 -13.78 -5.86
C VAL A 138 0.77 -13.91 -5.19
N VAL A 139 0.76 -14.16 -3.88
CA VAL A 139 -0.46 -14.14 -3.08
C VAL A 139 -0.38 -13.01 -2.05
N CYS A 140 -1.23 -12.02 -2.22
CA CYS A 140 -1.33 -10.87 -1.33
C CYS A 140 -2.26 -11.18 -0.14
N GLU A 141 -1.96 -10.65 1.03
CA GLU A 141 -2.85 -10.73 2.18
C GLU A 141 -4.19 -10.05 1.90
N ARG A 142 -4.15 -8.88 1.26
CA ARG A 142 -5.32 -8.03 1.03
C ARG A 142 -5.64 -7.87 -0.45
N PRO A 143 -6.93 -7.85 -0.83
CA PRO A 143 -7.34 -7.69 -2.22
C PRO A 143 -6.98 -6.32 -2.80
N GLU A 144 -6.89 -5.26 -1.98
CA GLU A 144 -6.48 -3.92 -2.42
C GLU A 144 -5.05 -3.94 -2.97
N ILE A 145 -4.14 -4.71 -2.35
CA ILE A 145 -2.76 -4.85 -2.82
C ILE A 145 -2.71 -5.67 -4.11
N ALA A 146 -3.49 -6.73 -4.22
CA ALA A 146 -3.58 -7.50 -5.46
C ALA A 146 -4.12 -6.63 -6.61
N GLN A 147 -5.21 -5.88 -6.37
CA GLN A 147 -5.77 -4.94 -7.33
C GLN A 147 -4.76 -3.88 -7.76
N PHE A 148 -4.02 -3.31 -6.79
CA PHE A 148 -2.97 -2.32 -7.06
C PHE A 148 -1.87 -2.89 -7.98
N LEU A 149 -1.40 -4.09 -7.72
CA LEU A 149 -0.36 -4.73 -8.53
C LEU A 149 -0.86 -5.03 -9.95
N ILE A 150 -2.09 -5.54 -10.08
CA ILE A 150 -2.71 -5.84 -11.36
C ILE A 150 -2.92 -4.56 -12.18
N ALA A 151 -3.45 -3.50 -11.56
CA ALA A 151 -3.69 -2.21 -12.23
C ALA A 151 -2.39 -1.55 -12.73
N ASN A 152 -1.27 -1.83 -12.08
CA ASN A 152 0.06 -1.35 -12.50
C ASN A 152 0.83 -2.36 -13.36
N ASN A 153 0.15 -3.32 -13.97
CA ASN A 153 0.72 -4.30 -14.91
C ASN A 153 1.83 -5.19 -14.34
N PHE A 154 1.94 -5.28 -13.01
CA PHE A 154 2.98 -6.08 -12.36
C PHE A 154 3.00 -7.54 -12.83
N HIS A 155 1.83 -8.13 -13.04
CA HIS A 155 1.64 -9.51 -13.49
C HIS A 155 2.20 -9.75 -14.90
N PHE A 156 2.11 -8.78 -15.81
CA PHE A 156 2.71 -8.86 -17.15
C PHE A 156 4.22 -8.69 -17.09
N GLU A 157 4.71 -7.67 -16.40
CA GLU A 157 6.15 -7.38 -16.30
C GLU A 157 6.96 -8.51 -15.70
N ASN A 158 6.35 -9.27 -14.77
CA ASN A 158 7.01 -10.35 -14.05
C ASN A 158 6.59 -11.75 -14.51
N ASN A 159 5.73 -11.88 -15.51
CA ASN A 159 5.12 -13.15 -15.93
C ASN A 159 4.62 -13.97 -14.72
N CYS A 160 3.81 -13.36 -13.89
CA CYS A 160 3.48 -13.86 -12.58
C CYS A 160 2.04 -13.49 -12.21
N PRO A 161 1.09 -14.42 -12.16
CA PRO A 161 -0.25 -14.14 -11.64
C PRO A 161 -0.20 -13.52 -10.24
N VAL A 162 -1.20 -12.68 -9.96
CA VAL A 162 -1.37 -12.05 -8.65
C VAL A 162 -2.76 -12.37 -8.14
N LEU A 163 -2.84 -12.98 -6.96
CA LEU A 163 -4.09 -13.27 -6.25
C LEU A 163 -4.04 -12.65 -4.85
N SER A 164 -5.21 -12.46 -4.24
CA SER A 164 -5.28 -12.27 -2.79
C SER A 164 -5.71 -13.55 -2.09
N VAL A 165 -5.41 -13.65 -0.80
CA VAL A 165 -5.83 -14.80 0.03
C VAL A 165 -7.35 -14.96 0.10
N THR A 166 -8.11 -13.90 -0.21
CA THR A 166 -9.59 -13.95 -0.31
C THR A 166 -10.09 -14.45 -1.67
N GLY A 167 -9.17 -14.80 -2.59
CA GLY A 167 -9.50 -15.30 -3.93
C GLY A 167 -9.70 -14.22 -4.99
N TYR A 168 -9.39 -12.96 -4.71
CA TYR A 168 -9.46 -11.90 -5.73
C TYR A 168 -8.24 -11.97 -6.66
N PRO A 169 -8.39 -11.78 -7.99
CA PRO A 169 -9.63 -11.66 -8.76
C PRO A 169 -10.37 -12.99 -8.87
N HIS A 170 -11.66 -13.01 -8.52
CA HIS A 170 -12.44 -14.24 -8.45
C HIS A 170 -12.63 -14.92 -9.81
N SER A 171 -12.66 -14.15 -10.90
CA SER A 171 -12.86 -14.66 -12.27
C SER A 171 -11.77 -15.60 -12.77
N ILE A 172 -10.53 -15.49 -12.25
CA ILE A 172 -9.38 -16.28 -12.69
C ILE A 172 -8.85 -17.21 -11.61
N PHE A 173 -9.39 -17.15 -10.39
CA PHE A 173 -8.88 -17.88 -9.24
C PHE A 173 -8.79 -19.38 -9.49
N ASP A 174 -9.90 -20.01 -9.91
CA ASP A 174 -9.96 -21.45 -10.12
C ASP A 174 -9.02 -21.91 -11.25
N THR A 175 -8.92 -21.13 -12.33
CA THR A 175 -8.01 -21.39 -13.44
C THR A 175 -6.56 -21.40 -12.96
N ILE A 176 -6.15 -20.36 -12.22
CA ILE A 176 -4.79 -20.27 -11.66
C ILE A 176 -4.53 -21.44 -10.72
N MET A 177 -5.47 -21.76 -9.82
CA MET A 177 -5.28 -22.86 -8.87
C MET A 177 -5.18 -24.23 -9.56
N GLN A 178 -5.87 -24.46 -10.68
CA GLN A 178 -5.71 -25.65 -11.50
C GLN A 178 -4.31 -25.72 -12.13
N MET A 179 -3.79 -24.60 -12.66
CA MET A 179 -2.45 -24.53 -13.23
C MET A 179 -1.38 -24.79 -12.17
N VAL A 180 -1.52 -24.20 -10.98
CA VAL A 180 -0.62 -24.43 -9.83
C VAL A 180 -0.57 -25.92 -9.46
N ARG A 181 -1.70 -26.60 -9.40
CA ARG A 181 -1.77 -28.05 -9.09
C ARG A 181 -1.04 -28.92 -10.11
N ARG A 182 -0.94 -28.46 -11.35
CA ARG A 182 -0.23 -29.17 -12.44
C ARG A 182 1.26 -28.88 -12.47
N ASN A 183 1.72 -27.81 -11.80
CA ASN A 183 3.13 -27.41 -11.78
C ASN A 183 3.72 -27.51 -10.35
N PRO A 184 4.31 -28.67 -9.96
CA PRO A 184 4.85 -28.86 -8.62
C PRO A 184 6.09 -28.00 -8.31
N HIS A 185 6.72 -27.44 -9.34
CA HIS A 185 7.91 -26.56 -9.19
C HIS A 185 7.57 -25.08 -9.06
N LEU A 186 6.28 -24.73 -9.13
CA LEU A 186 5.83 -23.37 -9.00
C LEU A 186 6.17 -22.80 -7.61
N LYS A 187 6.71 -21.58 -7.60
CA LYS A 187 7.01 -20.83 -6.38
C LYS A 187 5.88 -19.86 -6.07
N VAL A 188 5.38 -19.92 -4.85
CA VAL A 188 4.38 -18.98 -4.33
C VAL A 188 5.08 -17.96 -3.45
N TYR A 189 4.85 -16.68 -3.74
CA TYR A 189 5.38 -15.56 -2.98
C TYR A 189 4.26 -14.96 -2.13
N ALA A 190 4.34 -15.11 -0.81
CA ALA A 190 3.39 -14.54 0.13
C ALA A 190 3.76 -13.07 0.43
N PHE A 191 2.86 -12.15 0.13
CA PHE A 191 3.08 -10.71 0.27
C PHE A 191 2.05 -10.10 1.23
N HIS A 192 2.53 -9.57 2.36
CA HIS A 192 1.67 -9.19 3.47
C HIS A 192 2.19 -7.99 4.25
N ASP A 193 1.28 -7.36 5.01
CA ASP A 193 1.57 -6.30 5.96
C ASP A 193 2.39 -6.83 7.15
N CYS A 194 3.12 -5.95 7.83
CA CYS A 194 3.72 -6.23 9.13
C CYS A 194 2.66 -6.11 10.23
N THR A 195 1.72 -7.04 10.24
CA THR A 195 0.64 -7.19 11.21
C THR A 195 0.61 -8.62 11.73
N PRO A 196 0.02 -8.92 12.89
CA PRO A 196 -0.12 -10.29 13.37
C PRO A 196 -0.80 -11.20 12.34
N ARG A 197 -1.84 -10.69 11.68
CA ARG A 197 -2.55 -11.41 10.63
C ARG A 197 -1.70 -11.62 9.38
N GLY A 198 -0.92 -10.61 8.98
CA GLY A 198 -0.04 -10.68 7.81
C GLY A 198 1.06 -11.73 7.99
N ILE A 199 1.77 -11.67 9.10
CA ILE A 199 2.83 -12.63 9.45
C ILE A 199 2.30 -14.08 9.44
N GLY A 200 1.02 -14.27 9.74
CA GLY A 200 0.35 -15.57 9.64
C GLY A 200 0.01 -16.03 8.22
N LEU A 201 0.27 -15.25 7.17
CA LEU A 201 -0.20 -15.55 5.81
C LEU A 201 0.31 -16.89 5.30
N VAL A 202 1.61 -17.18 5.43
CA VAL A 202 2.19 -18.46 4.98
C VAL A 202 1.51 -19.65 5.66
N ASN A 203 1.28 -19.56 6.96
CA ASN A 203 0.58 -20.61 7.71
C ASN A 203 -0.89 -20.75 7.21
N ARG A 204 -1.58 -19.66 6.98
CA ARG A 204 -2.95 -19.67 6.43
C ARG A 204 -3.00 -20.34 5.07
N LEU A 205 -2.09 -20.01 4.15
CA LEU A 205 -2.01 -20.64 2.83
C LEU A 205 -1.79 -22.17 2.90
N ARG A 206 -1.15 -22.65 3.97
CA ARG A 206 -0.95 -24.09 4.23
C ARG A 206 -2.16 -24.77 4.89
N THR A 207 -3.06 -24.04 5.52
CA THR A 207 -4.14 -24.57 6.35
C THR A 207 -5.54 -24.33 5.79
N ILE A 208 -5.74 -23.24 5.03
CA ILE A 208 -7.05 -22.93 4.43
C ILE A 208 -7.36 -23.91 3.30
N PRO A 209 -8.56 -24.52 3.28
CA PRO A 209 -9.01 -25.32 2.15
C PRO A 209 -8.95 -24.53 0.83
N ASN A 210 -8.78 -25.23 -0.28
CA ASN A 210 -8.66 -24.68 -1.64
C ASN A 210 -7.35 -23.93 -1.97
N TRP A 211 -6.47 -23.72 -0.99
CA TRP A 211 -5.12 -23.21 -1.24
C TRP A 211 -4.11 -24.37 -1.31
N PHE A 212 -3.05 -24.32 -0.54
CA PHE A 212 -1.92 -25.25 -0.62
C PHE A 212 -1.91 -26.27 0.51
N GLN A 213 -3.07 -26.59 1.07
CA GLN A 213 -3.20 -27.65 2.07
C GLN A 213 -2.74 -28.99 1.48
N ASN A 214 -1.85 -29.70 2.18
CA ASN A 214 -1.27 -30.97 1.73
C ASN A 214 -0.52 -30.92 0.39
N SER A 215 -0.06 -29.75 -0.03
CA SER A 215 0.70 -29.53 -1.26
C SER A 215 2.19 -29.39 -0.96
N SER A 216 3.04 -29.86 -1.89
CA SER A 216 4.49 -29.69 -1.86
C SER A 216 4.98 -28.34 -2.40
N VAL A 217 4.08 -27.46 -2.80
CA VAL A 217 4.40 -26.13 -3.35
C VAL A 217 5.31 -25.35 -2.40
N ILE A 218 6.35 -24.73 -2.93
CA ILE A 218 7.27 -23.89 -2.16
C ILE A 218 6.62 -22.52 -1.95
N ILE A 219 6.34 -22.15 -0.69
CA ILE A 219 5.84 -20.83 -0.33
C ILE A 219 6.99 -20.03 0.26
N ILE A 220 7.27 -18.88 -0.34
CA ILE A 220 8.34 -17.96 0.04
C ILE A 220 7.68 -16.72 0.64
N ASP A 221 8.03 -16.40 1.88
CA ASP A 221 7.60 -15.18 2.54
C ASP A 221 8.44 -13.99 2.03
N ILE A 222 7.77 -13.00 1.44
CA ILE A 222 8.34 -11.73 0.99
C ILE A 222 7.58 -10.54 1.57
N GLY A 223 6.75 -10.77 2.59
CA GLY A 223 6.02 -9.75 3.30
C GLY A 223 6.91 -8.90 4.22
N LEU A 224 6.28 -7.95 4.88
CA LEU A 224 6.95 -7.12 5.87
C LEU A 224 7.05 -7.85 7.20
N LEU A 225 8.26 -7.92 7.76
CA LEU A 225 8.55 -8.51 9.07
C LEU A 225 9.04 -7.44 10.05
N PRO A 226 8.74 -7.57 11.36
CA PRO A 226 9.16 -6.59 12.37
C PRO A 226 10.66 -6.31 12.36
N ARG A 227 11.52 -7.34 12.20
CA ARG A 227 12.98 -7.19 12.14
C ARG A 227 13.45 -6.20 11.06
N GLN A 228 12.76 -6.17 9.91
CA GLN A 228 13.08 -5.25 8.82
C GLN A 228 12.75 -3.80 9.19
N ILE A 229 11.63 -3.59 9.88
CA ILE A 229 11.19 -2.27 10.34
C ILE A 229 12.09 -1.76 11.46
N ILE A 230 12.41 -2.63 12.42
CA ILE A 230 13.30 -2.33 13.54
C ILE A 230 14.69 -1.96 13.01
N ALA A 231 15.25 -2.78 12.11
CA ALA A 231 16.56 -2.55 11.51
C ALA A 231 16.61 -1.26 10.67
N ALA A 232 15.55 -0.93 9.93
CA ALA A 232 15.46 0.30 9.16
C ALA A 232 15.41 1.56 10.04
N GLY A 233 14.91 1.45 11.28
CA GLY A 233 14.79 2.55 12.23
C GLY A 233 13.88 3.69 11.75
N ASP A 234 13.02 3.45 10.74
CA ASP A 234 12.08 4.46 10.26
C ASP A 234 10.76 4.39 11.02
N ILE A 235 10.77 5.00 12.19
CA ILE A 235 9.61 5.08 13.08
C ILE A 235 8.40 5.76 12.42
N ARG A 236 8.62 6.55 11.36
CA ARG A 236 7.54 7.28 10.65
C ARG A 236 6.58 6.36 9.90
N LEU A 237 7.00 5.13 9.60
CA LEU A 237 6.16 4.10 8.98
C LEU A 237 5.32 3.36 10.02
N VAL A 238 5.75 3.37 11.29
CA VAL A 238 5.14 2.58 12.35
C VAL A 238 3.84 3.22 12.83
N LEU A 239 2.80 2.43 12.86
CA LEU A 239 1.51 2.74 13.43
C LEU A 239 1.30 1.92 14.70
N ASN A 240 0.29 2.28 15.50
CA ASN A 240 -0.03 1.56 16.72
C ASN A 240 -1.54 1.29 16.83
N SER A 241 -1.89 0.07 17.25
CA SER A 241 -3.26 -0.37 17.45
C SER A 241 -3.36 -1.33 18.64
N SER A 242 -4.25 -1.02 19.58
CA SER A 242 -4.54 -1.91 20.70
C SER A 242 -5.17 -3.24 20.27
N GLN A 243 -5.86 -3.28 19.12
CA GLN A 243 -6.37 -4.53 18.56
C GLN A 243 -5.23 -5.44 18.14
N TYR A 244 -4.26 -4.91 17.39
CA TYR A 244 -3.10 -5.70 16.94
C TYR A 244 -2.22 -6.15 18.11
N ALA A 245 -2.15 -5.41 19.21
CA ALA A 245 -1.51 -5.88 20.43
C ALA A 245 -2.16 -7.17 20.94
N ARG A 246 -3.51 -7.20 21.02
CA ARG A 246 -4.25 -8.40 21.43
C ARG A 246 -4.07 -9.56 20.45
N ASP A 247 -4.14 -9.29 19.16
CA ASP A 247 -3.96 -10.30 18.11
C ASP A 247 -2.54 -10.90 18.13
N ALA A 248 -1.52 -10.10 18.46
CA ALA A 248 -0.14 -10.57 18.59
C ALA A 248 0.05 -11.57 19.73
N VAL A 249 -0.60 -11.35 20.86
CA VAL A 249 -0.58 -12.29 22.01
C VAL A 249 -1.22 -13.64 21.61
N GLN A 250 -2.23 -13.62 20.74
CA GLN A 250 -2.97 -14.79 20.28
C GLN A 250 -2.32 -15.52 19.09
N LEU A 251 -1.15 -15.09 18.63
CA LEU A 251 -0.45 -15.76 17.52
C LEU A 251 -0.19 -17.23 17.83
N PRO A 252 -0.47 -18.16 16.87
CA PRO A 252 -0.21 -19.58 17.04
C PRO A 252 1.25 -19.87 17.42
N PRO A 253 1.53 -20.89 18.26
CA PRO A 253 2.89 -21.22 18.67
C PRO A 253 3.86 -21.42 17.50
N LYS A 254 3.39 -22.06 16.43
CA LYS A 254 4.20 -22.26 15.19
C LYS A 254 4.68 -20.93 14.59
N ILE A 255 3.87 -19.89 14.60
CA ILE A 255 4.26 -18.56 14.07
C ILE A 255 5.21 -17.87 15.05
N ARG A 256 4.91 -17.93 16.37
CA ARG A 256 5.74 -17.33 17.41
C ARG A 256 7.18 -17.86 17.39
N GLN A 257 7.40 -19.11 17.04
CA GLN A 257 8.73 -19.73 16.96
C GLN A 257 9.64 -19.13 15.86
N TYR A 258 9.08 -18.53 14.84
CA TYR A 258 9.83 -17.87 13.75
C TYR A 258 10.17 -16.41 14.04
N LEU A 259 9.63 -15.85 15.14
CA LEU A 259 9.85 -14.47 15.55
C LEU A 259 10.83 -14.42 16.73
N SER A 260 11.73 -13.47 16.71
CA SER A 260 12.59 -13.20 17.87
C SER A 260 11.80 -12.62 19.03
N ALA A 261 12.37 -12.64 20.23
CA ALA A 261 11.75 -12.02 21.41
C ALA A 261 11.52 -10.51 21.21
N GLU A 262 12.42 -9.83 20.49
CA GLU A 262 12.29 -8.41 20.16
C GLU A 262 11.13 -8.16 19.20
N GLU A 263 10.98 -8.98 18.15
CA GLU A 263 9.87 -8.90 17.21
C GLU A 263 8.52 -9.14 17.87
N LEU A 264 8.45 -10.15 18.75
CA LEU A 264 7.24 -10.42 19.53
C LEU A 264 6.88 -9.24 20.44
N LYS A 265 7.84 -8.71 21.21
CA LYS A 265 7.63 -7.55 22.05
C LYS A 265 7.16 -6.33 21.26
N TRP A 266 7.71 -6.13 20.06
CA TRP A 266 7.33 -5.03 19.17
C TRP A 266 5.88 -5.17 18.68
N LEU A 267 5.44 -6.36 18.29
CA LEU A 267 4.05 -6.65 17.90
C LEU A 267 3.08 -6.57 19.08
N GLU A 268 3.46 -7.12 20.23
CA GLU A 268 2.65 -7.11 21.47
C GLU A 268 2.47 -5.68 22.02
N ALA A 269 3.39 -4.77 21.72
CA ALA A 269 3.19 -3.34 21.93
C ALA A 269 2.16 -2.70 20.99
N GLY A 270 1.57 -3.48 20.06
CA GLY A 270 0.57 -3.04 19.10
C GLY A 270 1.14 -2.32 17.89
N ASN A 271 2.43 -2.38 17.67
CA ASN A 271 3.07 -1.77 16.51
C ASN A 271 2.80 -2.57 15.23
N TYR A 272 2.64 -1.86 14.13
CA TYR A 272 2.44 -2.46 12.81
C TYR A 272 2.85 -1.51 11.69
N VAL A 273 3.04 -2.06 10.49
CA VAL A 273 3.27 -1.32 9.25
C VAL A 273 2.46 -1.96 8.13
N GLU A 274 1.67 -1.17 7.42
CA GLU A 274 0.94 -1.61 6.24
C GLU A 274 1.76 -1.38 4.97
N LEU A 275 1.65 -2.27 4.00
CA LEU A 275 2.25 -2.13 2.67
C LEU A 275 1.84 -0.82 1.98
N GLU A 276 0.60 -0.38 2.19
CA GLU A 276 0.10 0.88 1.65
C GLU A 276 0.72 2.12 2.28
N SER A 277 1.49 1.98 3.36
CA SER A 277 2.28 3.09 3.90
C SER A 277 3.45 3.48 2.99
N PHE A 278 3.84 2.63 2.04
CA PHE A 278 4.80 2.94 1.00
C PHE A 278 4.13 3.60 -0.21
N SER A 279 4.88 4.45 -0.92
CA SER A 279 4.41 4.99 -2.19
C SER A 279 4.24 3.87 -3.23
N PRO A 280 3.36 4.02 -4.25
CA PRO A 280 3.18 3.05 -5.31
C PRO A 280 4.47 2.57 -5.94
N GLN A 281 5.32 3.51 -6.36
CA GLN A 281 6.62 3.22 -6.95
C GLN A 281 7.51 2.39 -6.02
N ARG A 282 7.56 2.76 -4.74
CA ARG A 282 8.40 2.05 -3.75
C ARG A 282 7.88 0.65 -3.47
N LEU A 283 6.56 0.47 -3.40
CA LEU A 283 5.95 -0.84 -3.17
C LEU A 283 6.24 -1.82 -4.31
N ILE A 284 6.14 -1.37 -5.57
CA ILE A 284 6.50 -2.18 -6.74
C ILE A 284 7.99 -2.54 -6.70
N GLN A 285 8.89 -1.60 -6.35
CA GLN A 285 10.32 -1.87 -6.23
C GLN A 285 10.63 -2.91 -5.14
N ILE A 286 9.99 -2.81 -3.98
CA ILE A 286 10.14 -3.78 -2.87
C ILE A 286 9.78 -5.19 -3.37
N LEU A 287 8.64 -5.32 -4.03
CA LEU A 287 8.17 -6.62 -4.51
C LEU A 287 9.06 -7.17 -5.63
N ASN A 288 9.47 -6.34 -6.59
CA ASN A 288 10.40 -6.76 -7.65
C ASN A 288 11.72 -7.28 -7.07
N ARG A 289 12.28 -6.60 -6.09
CA ARG A 289 13.50 -7.05 -5.39
C ARG A 289 13.27 -8.36 -4.62
N GLY A 290 12.14 -8.47 -3.92
CA GLY A 290 11.78 -9.69 -3.19
C GLY A 290 11.68 -10.92 -4.10
N ILE A 291 11.16 -10.76 -5.32
CA ILE A 291 11.06 -11.83 -6.31
C ILE A 291 12.42 -12.12 -6.98
N ALA A 292 13.19 -11.06 -7.33
CA ALA A 292 14.47 -11.19 -8.02
C ALA A 292 15.62 -11.60 -7.10
N GLY A 293 15.71 -11.02 -5.90
CA GLY A 293 16.86 -11.13 -5.01
C GLY A 293 17.13 -12.53 -4.43
N ARG A 294 16.23 -13.49 -4.61
CA ARG A 294 16.45 -14.88 -4.24
C ARG A 294 16.95 -15.79 -5.38
N ARG A 295 17.23 -15.24 -6.55
CA ARG A 295 17.90 -15.97 -7.63
C ARG A 295 19.40 -16.11 -7.38
N ASP A 296 20.04 -15.16 -6.69
CA ASP A 296 21.51 -15.05 -6.64
C ASP A 296 22.14 -15.20 -5.24
N LEU A 297 21.37 -15.25 -4.17
CA LEU A 297 21.94 -15.26 -2.82
C LEU A 297 21.36 -16.40 -1.97
N GLY A 298 22.13 -17.46 -1.84
CA GLY A 298 21.93 -18.53 -0.86
C GLY A 298 22.20 -18.07 0.58
N SER A 299 21.89 -16.85 0.97
CA SER A 299 22.15 -16.31 2.29
C SER A 299 20.96 -15.57 2.90
N GLU A 300 20.85 -15.65 4.20
CA GLU A 300 19.79 -15.26 5.12
C GLU A 300 19.43 -13.77 5.19
N ASP A 301 19.88 -12.91 4.27
CA ASP A 301 19.73 -11.47 4.36
C ASP A 301 18.37 -10.96 3.83
N SER A 302 17.30 -11.28 4.56
CA SER A 302 16.00 -10.61 4.40
C SER A 302 16.02 -9.12 4.79
N ASN A 303 17.12 -8.63 5.37
CA ASN A 303 17.31 -7.24 5.79
C ASN A 303 17.52 -6.26 4.62
N PHE A 304 17.87 -6.74 3.42
CA PHE A 304 18.30 -5.91 2.29
C PHE A 304 17.19 -5.05 1.67
N ILE A 305 15.93 -5.49 1.78
CA ILE A 305 14.81 -4.85 1.09
C ILE A 305 14.52 -3.44 1.58
N LEU A 306 14.72 -3.15 2.88
CA LEU A 306 14.45 -1.84 3.48
C LEU A 306 15.69 -0.96 3.66
N VAL A 307 16.89 -1.56 3.81
CA VAL A 307 18.11 -0.82 4.15
C VAL A 307 18.68 -0.05 2.96
N GLU A 308 18.71 -0.64 1.75
CA GLU A 308 19.19 0.08 0.55
C GLU A 308 18.30 1.24 0.09
N GLY A 309 17.10 1.38 0.65
CA GLY A 309 16.19 2.47 0.33
C GLY A 309 16.44 3.77 1.06
N ARG A 310 17.51 3.88 1.86
CA ARG A 310 17.81 5.11 2.61
C ARG A 310 18.18 6.30 1.72
N ASP A 311 18.69 6.08 0.52
CA ASP A 311 19.35 7.17 -0.23
C ASP A 311 18.54 7.83 -1.35
N SER A 312 17.40 7.30 -1.81
CA SER A 312 16.82 7.87 -3.03
C SER A 312 15.38 8.35 -3.01
N SER A 313 14.58 8.05 -2.00
CA SER A 313 13.17 8.49 -2.03
C SER A 313 12.66 9.22 -0.78
N LEU A 314 13.44 9.23 0.29
CA LEU A 314 13.10 9.99 1.50
C LEU A 314 13.63 11.44 1.45
N TYR A 315 14.56 11.75 0.55
CA TYR A 315 15.21 13.06 0.44
C TYR A 315 14.64 13.99 -0.63
N VAL A 316 13.73 13.55 -1.48
CA VAL A 316 13.10 14.42 -2.50
C VAL A 316 12.11 15.43 -1.88
N VAL A 317 11.84 15.35 -0.58
CA VAL A 317 10.89 16.26 0.10
C VAL A 317 11.59 17.43 0.82
N ASP A 318 12.92 17.40 0.98
CA ASP A 318 13.63 18.43 1.74
C ASP A 318 14.30 19.54 0.89
N SER A 319 14.05 19.60 -0.43
CA SER A 319 14.62 20.65 -1.29
C SER A 319 13.56 21.66 -1.73
N PHE A 320 12.84 22.27 -0.81
CA PHE A 320 12.23 23.59 -1.03
C PHE A 320 12.32 24.39 0.28
N GLY A 321 13.40 25.17 0.36
CA GLY A 321 13.51 26.29 1.25
C GLY A 321 12.50 27.39 0.87
#